data_068879f1ef6017bd3b038e1535c53039
#
_entry.id   068879f1ef6017bd3b038e1535c53039
#
_cell.length_a   1.000
_cell.length_b   1.000
_cell.length_c   1.000
_cell.angle_alpha   90.00
_cell.angle_beta   90.00
_cell.angle_gamma   90.00
#
_symmetry.space_group_name_H-M   'P 1'
#
loop_
_entity.id
_entity.type
_entity.pdbx_description
1 polymer ?
#
loop_
_entity_poly.entity_id
_entity_poly.type
_entity_poly.pdbx_seq_one_letter_code
_entity_poly.pdbx_strand_id
1 'polypeptide(L)'
;MQPTTLAGLLAEGDVRQFVGGLEVVVRRAWIVAGEDRLAYTAIVRLVECCREWHWQSDILPHAGGAPLDSITKSLTAAFSHPMMLGSMLRITHQVVAVRPRSYQLRFTLATHDPKQPEQSAQQCATLEMVSVFYDPNRATRAEPPPGVLAYLHSRVAETQSDGASG
;
A
#
# COMPACT_ATOMS: atom_id res chain seq x y z
N MET A 1 15.70 -3.69 13.09
CA MET A 1 15.93 -3.48 11.65
C MET A 1 14.59 -3.15 11.00
N GLN A 2 14.52 -2.10 10.22
CA GLN A 2 13.29 -1.79 9.49
C GLN A 2 13.16 -2.72 8.28
N PRO A 3 11.95 -3.17 7.92
CA PRO A 3 11.74 -3.97 6.72
C PRO A 3 12.15 -3.15 5.50
N THR A 4 12.98 -3.70 4.66
CA THR A 4 13.49 -3.05 3.44
C THR A 4 12.75 -3.51 2.20
N THR A 5 12.13 -4.68 2.27
CA THR A 5 11.38 -5.30 1.18
C THR A 5 10.16 -6.04 1.72
N LEU A 6 9.19 -6.30 0.85
CA LEU A 6 8.04 -7.15 1.17
C LEU A 6 8.49 -8.53 1.66
N ALA A 7 9.48 -9.15 1.00
CA ALA A 7 10.01 -10.45 1.40
C ALA A 7 10.62 -10.43 2.81
N GLY A 8 11.34 -9.36 3.18
CA GLY A 8 11.87 -9.18 4.53
C GLY A 8 10.77 -9.03 5.57
N LEU A 9 9.71 -8.26 5.25
CA LEU A 9 8.57 -8.08 6.12
C LEU A 9 7.82 -9.40 6.36
N LEU A 10 7.59 -10.19 5.31
CA LEU A 10 6.93 -11.49 5.39
C LEU A 10 7.76 -12.53 6.16
N ALA A 11 9.08 -12.52 6.01
CA ALA A 11 9.98 -13.42 6.73
C ALA A 11 9.98 -13.20 8.25
N GLU A 12 9.60 -12.01 8.70
CA GLU A 12 9.48 -11.69 10.12
C GLU A 12 8.24 -12.28 10.82
N GLY A 13 7.31 -12.88 10.06
CA GLY A 13 6.21 -13.70 10.58
C GLY A 13 5.01 -12.96 11.17
N ASP A 14 5.04 -11.63 11.28
CA ASP A 14 3.94 -10.85 11.86
C ASP A 14 3.14 -10.07 10.82
N VAL A 15 3.19 -10.48 9.57
CA VAL A 15 2.46 -9.89 8.46
C VAL A 15 1.40 -10.84 7.95
N ARG A 16 0.17 -10.37 7.88
CA ARG A 16 -0.94 -11.04 7.27
C ARG A 16 -1.36 -10.30 6.01
N GLN A 17 -1.31 -11.01 4.87
CA GLN A 17 -1.88 -10.52 3.61
C GLN A 17 -3.37 -10.84 3.55
N PHE A 18 -4.15 -9.93 3.01
CA PHE A 18 -5.55 -10.14 2.67
C PHE A 18 -5.90 -9.40 1.36
N VAL A 19 -7.04 -9.70 0.79
CA VAL A 19 -7.47 -9.02 -0.43
C VAL A 19 -7.60 -7.51 -0.18
N GLY A 20 -6.79 -6.71 -0.86
CA GLY A 20 -6.79 -5.25 -0.74
C GLY A 20 -5.84 -4.67 0.31
N GLY A 21 -4.98 -5.49 0.97
CA GLY A 21 -4.04 -4.90 1.92
C GLY A 21 -3.19 -5.85 2.75
N LEU A 22 -2.59 -5.30 3.78
CA LEU A 22 -1.71 -5.96 4.74
C LEU A 22 -2.16 -5.65 6.17
N GLU A 23 -1.98 -6.61 7.07
CA GLU A 23 -1.99 -6.40 8.52
C GLU A 23 -0.62 -6.72 9.12
N VAL A 24 -0.17 -5.90 10.05
CA VAL A 24 1.13 -6.07 10.71
C VAL A 24 1.08 -5.55 12.14
N VAL A 25 1.77 -6.24 13.07
CA VAL A 25 1.95 -5.74 14.43
C VAL A 25 3.02 -4.66 14.45
N VAL A 26 2.71 -3.52 15.06
CA VAL A 26 3.68 -2.42 15.24
C VAL A 26 4.77 -2.84 16.22
N ARG A 27 6.01 -2.91 15.76
CA ARG A 27 7.18 -3.44 16.47
C ARG A 27 8.10 -2.36 17.02
N ARG A 28 8.84 -2.68 18.06
CA ARG A 28 9.84 -1.80 18.68
C ARG A 28 10.88 -1.27 17.68
N ALA A 29 11.33 -2.08 16.72
CA ALA A 29 12.32 -1.67 15.73
C ALA A 29 11.86 -0.54 14.80
N TRP A 30 10.55 -0.27 14.72
CA TRP A 30 9.96 0.76 13.86
C TRP A 30 9.55 2.02 14.63
N ILE A 31 9.78 2.04 15.92
CA ILE A 31 9.36 3.10 16.83
C ILE A 31 10.40 4.23 16.87
N VAL A 32 9.93 5.45 17.02
CA VAL A 32 10.79 6.61 17.28
C VAL A 32 11.53 6.42 18.59
N ALA A 33 12.84 6.68 18.60
CA ALA A 33 13.65 6.55 19.81
C ALA A 33 13.10 7.43 20.94
N GLY A 34 12.88 6.82 22.10
CA GLY A 34 12.34 7.50 23.30
C GLY A 34 10.82 7.69 23.29
N GLU A 35 10.11 7.16 22.29
CA GLU A 35 8.65 7.22 22.17
C GLU A 35 8.05 5.81 22.03
N ASP A 36 6.72 5.72 21.98
CA ASP A 36 5.98 4.48 21.72
C ASP A 36 5.16 4.54 20.43
N ARG A 37 5.43 5.50 19.55
CA ARG A 37 4.76 5.68 18.26
C ARG A 37 5.64 5.24 17.09
N LEU A 38 4.99 4.74 16.05
CA LEU A 38 5.60 4.34 14.79
C LEU A 38 6.28 5.53 14.09
N ALA A 39 7.50 5.34 13.61
CA ALA A 39 8.24 6.36 12.86
C ALA A 39 7.62 6.58 11.47
N TYR A 40 7.55 7.82 10.99
CA TYR A 40 7.01 8.14 9.66
C TYR A 40 7.78 7.44 8.54
N THR A 41 9.10 7.27 8.69
CA THR A 41 9.91 6.51 7.73
C THR A 41 9.52 5.04 7.67
N ALA A 42 9.14 4.43 8.79
CA ALA A 42 8.62 3.07 8.83
C ALA A 42 7.23 2.98 8.17
N ILE A 43 6.36 3.97 8.36
CA ILE A 43 5.06 4.05 7.70
C ILE A 43 5.22 4.06 6.18
N VAL A 44 6.10 4.91 5.64
CA VAL A 44 6.36 4.98 4.21
C VAL A 44 6.87 3.64 3.67
N ARG A 45 7.76 2.96 4.40
CA ARG A 45 8.25 1.63 4.00
C ARG A 45 7.17 0.57 4.00
N LEU A 46 6.28 0.56 5.00
CA LEU A 46 5.15 -0.37 5.06
C LEU A 46 4.17 -0.15 3.90
N VAL A 47 3.90 1.10 3.56
CA VAL A 47 3.07 1.47 2.41
C VAL A 47 3.71 1.04 1.09
N GLU A 48 5.03 1.22 0.93
CA GLU A 48 5.77 0.72 -0.24
C GLU A 48 5.72 -0.81 -0.33
N CYS A 49 5.82 -1.53 0.78
CA CYS A 49 5.64 -3.00 0.78
C CYS A 49 4.23 -3.41 0.34
N CYS A 50 3.19 -2.68 0.77
CA CYS A 50 1.81 -2.91 0.34
C CYS A 50 1.64 -2.63 -1.16
N ARG A 51 2.23 -1.55 -1.68
CA ARG A 51 2.25 -1.22 -3.11
C ARG A 51 2.96 -2.31 -3.92
N GLU A 52 4.14 -2.75 -3.47
CA GLU A 52 4.91 -3.80 -4.13
C GLU A 52 4.12 -5.11 -4.20
N TRP A 53 3.46 -5.49 -3.10
CA TRP A 53 2.60 -6.66 -3.10
C TRP A 53 1.45 -6.52 -4.11
N HIS A 54 0.73 -5.39 -4.11
CA HIS A 54 -0.33 -5.12 -5.09
C HIS A 54 0.20 -5.17 -6.53
N TRP A 55 1.40 -4.62 -6.76
CA TRP A 55 2.05 -4.68 -8.07
C TRP A 55 2.30 -6.13 -8.51
N GLN A 56 2.95 -6.92 -7.68
CA GLN A 56 3.34 -8.30 -8.01
C GLN A 56 2.13 -9.24 -8.15
N SER A 57 1.16 -9.12 -7.24
CA SER A 57 0.05 -10.06 -7.13
C SER A 57 -1.12 -9.72 -8.07
N ASP A 58 -1.39 -8.43 -8.26
CA ASP A 58 -2.63 -8.00 -8.87
C ASP A 58 -2.43 -7.29 -10.22
N ILE A 59 -1.38 -6.50 -10.40
CA ILE A 59 -1.17 -5.71 -11.63
C ILE A 59 -0.31 -6.46 -12.64
N LEU A 60 0.87 -6.91 -12.23
CA LEU A 60 1.86 -7.53 -13.10
C LEU A 60 1.35 -8.77 -13.87
N PRO A 61 0.46 -9.63 -13.33
CA PRO A 61 -0.13 -10.73 -14.08
C PRO A 61 -0.86 -10.31 -15.36
N HIS A 62 -1.36 -9.07 -15.41
CA HIS A 62 -2.04 -8.52 -16.60
C HIS A 62 -1.08 -7.94 -17.65
N ALA A 63 0.22 -7.92 -17.39
CA ALA A 63 1.23 -7.40 -18.32
C ALA A 63 1.58 -8.37 -19.46
N GLY A 64 1.14 -9.64 -19.38
CA GLY A 64 1.37 -10.63 -20.44
C GLY A 64 2.86 -10.90 -20.73
N GLY A 65 3.75 -10.75 -19.72
CA GLY A 65 5.19 -10.94 -19.88
C GLY A 65 5.94 -9.73 -20.46
N ALA A 66 5.26 -8.60 -20.69
CA ALA A 66 5.94 -7.37 -21.11
C ALA A 66 6.89 -6.87 -20.00
N PRO A 67 8.06 -6.30 -20.35
CA PRO A 67 8.96 -5.70 -19.39
C PRO A 67 8.34 -4.41 -18.84
N LEU A 68 7.67 -4.52 -17.71
CA LEU A 68 6.93 -3.44 -17.09
C LEU A 68 7.22 -3.40 -15.60
N ASP A 69 7.47 -2.21 -15.09
CA ASP A 69 7.60 -1.90 -13.68
C ASP A 69 6.86 -0.60 -13.35
N SER A 70 6.76 -0.27 -12.09
CA SER A 70 6.19 0.99 -11.65
C SER A 70 7.05 1.64 -10.58
N ILE A 71 7.24 2.95 -10.69
CA ILE A 71 8.00 3.75 -9.72
C ILE A 71 7.13 4.85 -9.14
N THR A 72 7.32 5.12 -7.85
CA THR A 72 6.62 6.19 -7.16
C THR A 72 7.13 7.55 -7.64
N LYS A 73 6.22 8.35 -8.19
CA LYS A 73 6.50 9.73 -8.61
C LYS A 73 6.30 10.72 -7.47
N SER A 74 5.24 10.53 -6.69
CA SER A 74 4.91 11.39 -5.57
C SER A 74 4.14 10.62 -4.50
N LEU A 75 4.31 11.05 -3.26
CA LEU A 75 3.59 10.54 -2.10
C LEU A 75 3.17 11.73 -1.25
N THR A 76 1.89 11.79 -0.89
CA THR A 76 1.33 12.75 0.05
C THR A 76 0.74 12.00 1.22
N ALA A 77 0.99 12.44 2.45
CA ALA A 77 0.51 11.80 3.64
C ALA A 77 -0.21 12.79 4.56
N ALA A 78 -1.35 12.37 5.10
CA ALA A 78 -2.09 13.06 6.15
C ALA A 78 -2.21 12.13 7.35
N PHE A 79 -1.72 12.58 8.51
CA PHE A 79 -1.73 11.82 9.76
C PHE A 79 -2.75 12.44 10.71
N SER A 80 -3.61 11.61 11.31
CA SER A 80 -4.63 12.05 12.28
C SER A 80 -4.36 11.51 13.69
N HIS A 81 -3.81 10.30 13.81
CA HIS A 81 -3.55 9.65 15.09
C HIS A 81 -2.24 8.88 15.06
N PRO A 82 -1.51 8.78 16.18
CA PRO A 82 -0.30 7.99 16.26
C PRO A 82 -0.62 6.49 16.19
N MET A 83 0.28 5.74 15.57
CA MET A 83 0.23 4.28 15.53
C MET A 83 1.19 3.75 16.59
N MET A 84 0.63 3.14 17.63
CA MET A 84 1.36 2.81 18.84
C MET A 84 1.99 1.42 18.80
N LEU A 85 3.09 1.26 19.52
CA LEU A 85 3.75 -0.03 19.73
C LEU A 85 2.76 -1.10 20.19
N GLY A 86 2.81 -2.27 19.56
CA GLY A 86 2.00 -3.43 19.91
C GLY A 86 0.58 -3.43 19.34
N SER A 87 0.13 -2.32 18.71
CA SER A 87 -1.15 -2.30 18.00
C SER A 87 -1.06 -3.10 16.69
N MET A 88 -2.20 -3.61 16.24
CA MET A 88 -2.33 -4.18 14.90
C MET A 88 -2.58 -3.04 13.91
N LEU A 89 -1.69 -2.86 12.97
CA LEU A 89 -1.83 -1.90 11.86
C LEU A 89 -2.38 -2.61 10.63
N ARG A 90 -3.51 -2.13 10.14
CA ARG A 90 -4.11 -2.53 8.87
C ARG A 90 -3.83 -1.44 7.83
N ILE A 91 -3.27 -1.84 6.70
CA ILE A 91 -3.03 -0.99 5.54
C ILE A 91 -3.90 -1.51 4.40
N THR A 92 -4.86 -0.73 3.97
CA THR A 92 -5.67 -1.01 2.79
C THR A 92 -5.30 -0.09 1.66
N HIS A 93 -5.51 -0.51 0.41
CA HIS A 93 -5.26 0.33 -0.75
C HIS A 93 -6.44 0.29 -1.72
N GLN A 94 -6.59 1.36 -2.47
CA GLN A 94 -7.59 1.54 -3.53
C GLN A 94 -6.95 2.23 -4.73
N VAL A 95 -7.32 1.79 -5.93
CA VAL A 95 -6.99 2.51 -7.16
C VAL A 95 -8.00 3.65 -7.31
N VAL A 96 -7.54 4.90 -7.25
CA VAL A 96 -8.43 6.08 -7.29
C VAL A 96 -8.43 6.80 -8.63
N ALA A 97 -7.36 6.66 -9.42
CA ALA A 97 -7.29 7.23 -10.76
C ALA A 97 -6.32 6.43 -11.64
N VAL A 98 -6.61 6.39 -12.94
CA VAL A 98 -5.77 5.76 -13.96
C VAL A 98 -5.60 6.74 -15.12
N ARG A 99 -4.37 6.86 -15.61
CA ARG A 99 -3.98 7.66 -16.78
C ARG A 99 -3.15 6.79 -17.73
N PRO A 100 -2.91 7.18 -18.98
CA PRO A 100 -2.19 6.34 -19.95
C PRO A 100 -0.80 5.85 -19.47
N ARG A 101 -0.11 6.61 -18.62
CA ARG A 101 1.25 6.29 -18.16
C ARG A 101 1.44 6.34 -16.65
N SER A 102 0.34 6.40 -15.90
CA SER A 102 0.38 6.47 -14.44
C SER A 102 -0.92 6.01 -13.81
N TYR A 103 -0.88 5.66 -12.54
CA TYR A 103 -2.05 5.40 -11.73
C TYR A 103 -1.86 5.96 -10.33
N GLN A 104 -2.95 6.19 -9.64
CA GLN A 104 -2.95 6.73 -8.29
C GLN A 104 -3.58 5.72 -7.33
N LEU A 105 -2.87 5.47 -6.23
CA LEU A 105 -3.33 4.67 -5.11
C LEU A 105 -3.62 5.57 -3.92
N ARG A 106 -4.69 5.23 -3.20
CA ARG A 106 -4.96 5.74 -1.86
C ARG A 106 -4.76 4.60 -0.88
N PHE A 107 -3.94 4.84 0.15
CA PHE A 107 -3.75 3.94 1.27
C PHE A 107 -4.46 4.51 2.49
N THR A 108 -5.19 3.65 3.19
CA THR A 108 -5.79 3.97 4.49
C THR A 108 -5.13 3.10 5.54
N LEU A 109 -4.63 3.73 6.59
CA LEU A 109 -3.97 3.09 7.71
C LEU A 109 -4.85 3.22 8.94
N ALA A 110 -5.19 2.09 9.54
CA ALA A 110 -5.98 2.02 10.75
C ALA A 110 -5.37 1.05 11.75
N THR A 111 -5.49 1.36 13.04
CA THR A 111 -5.00 0.50 14.12
C THR A 111 -6.14 -0.02 14.98
N HIS A 112 -5.96 -1.20 15.52
CA HIS A 112 -6.81 -1.77 16.55
C HIS A 112 -5.98 -2.54 17.59
N ASP A 113 -6.54 -2.74 18.77
CA ASP A 113 -5.92 -3.60 19.79
C ASP A 113 -6.14 -5.07 19.39
N PRO A 114 -5.06 -5.87 19.19
CA PRO A 114 -5.20 -7.27 18.84
C PRO A 114 -5.92 -8.10 19.91
N LYS A 115 -5.98 -7.60 21.16
CA LYS A 115 -6.71 -8.24 22.27
C LYS A 115 -8.19 -7.88 22.30
N GLN A 116 -8.60 -6.87 21.53
CA GLN A 116 -9.98 -6.38 21.45
C GLN A 116 -10.42 -6.17 20.00
N PRO A 117 -10.45 -7.25 19.20
CA PRO A 117 -10.71 -7.15 17.75
C PRO A 117 -12.13 -6.64 17.43
N GLU A 118 -13.05 -6.72 18.38
CA GLU A 118 -14.44 -6.21 18.26
C GLU A 118 -14.53 -4.67 18.31
N GLN A 119 -13.47 -3.99 18.78
CA GLN A 119 -13.45 -2.52 18.76
C GLN A 119 -13.21 -2.01 17.34
N SER A 120 -13.91 -0.93 17.02
CA SER A 120 -13.73 -0.26 15.71
C SER A 120 -12.27 0.14 15.53
N ALA A 121 -11.70 -0.18 14.38
CA ALA A 121 -10.36 0.26 14.02
C ALA A 121 -10.31 1.79 13.95
N GLN A 122 -9.29 2.38 14.55
CA GLN A 122 -9.05 3.82 14.50
C GLN A 122 -8.25 4.17 13.23
N GLN A 123 -8.81 4.97 12.35
CA GLN A 123 -8.07 5.49 11.22
C GLN A 123 -6.98 6.46 11.70
N CYS A 124 -5.74 6.20 11.31
CA CYS A 124 -4.56 6.93 11.76
C CYS A 124 -3.92 7.77 10.66
N ALA A 125 -4.02 7.35 9.41
CA ALA A 125 -3.43 8.07 8.29
C ALA A 125 -4.13 7.74 6.97
N THR A 126 -4.00 8.66 6.02
CA THR A 126 -4.29 8.46 4.60
C THR A 126 -3.08 8.91 3.79
N LEU A 127 -2.62 8.06 2.87
CA LEU A 127 -1.54 8.39 1.95
C LEU A 127 -2.05 8.28 0.51
N GLU A 128 -1.67 9.24 -0.32
CA GLU A 128 -1.94 9.20 -1.76
C GLU A 128 -0.62 9.11 -2.52
N MET A 129 -0.54 8.13 -3.39
CA MET A 129 0.66 7.82 -4.16
C MET A 129 0.35 7.84 -5.65
N VAL A 130 1.16 8.58 -6.41
CA VAL A 130 1.14 8.51 -7.87
C VAL A 130 2.32 7.65 -8.30
N SER A 131 2.02 6.57 -9.02
CA SER A 131 3.01 5.68 -9.63
C SER A 131 2.99 5.85 -11.14
N VAL A 132 4.18 5.86 -11.76
CA VAL A 132 4.35 5.92 -13.20
C VAL A 132 4.85 4.58 -13.72
N PHE A 133 4.33 4.15 -14.87
CA PHE A 133 4.81 2.95 -15.54
C PHE A 133 6.17 3.19 -16.16
N TYR A 134 7.01 2.16 -16.12
CA TYR A 134 8.42 2.22 -16.49
C TYR A 134 8.83 0.95 -17.22
N ASP A 135 9.61 1.10 -18.28
CA ASP A 135 10.26 -0.02 -18.96
C ASP A 135 11.69 -0.16 -18.39
N PRO A 136 11.96 -1.22 -17.61
CA PRO A 136 13.29 -1.40 -16.99
C PRO A 136 14.39 -1.67 -18.01
N ASN A 137 14.07 -2.20 -19.20
CA ASN A 137 15.07 -2.47 -20.24
C ASN A 137 15.50 -1.21 -20.98
N ARG A 138 14.60 -0.23 -21.12
CA ARG A 138 14.85 1.04 -21.82
C ARG A 138 15.15 2.20 -20.89
N ALA A 139 14.94 2.01 -19.57
CA ALA A 139 15.08 3.05 -18.56
C ALA A 139 14.21 4.30 -18.86
N THR A 140 13.00 4.12 -19.36
CA THR A 140 12.09 5.19 -19.75
C THR A 140 10.67 4.93 -19.26
N ARG A 141 9.84 6.00 -19.22
CA ARG A 141 8.41 5.86 -19.00
C ARG A 141 7.79 4.99 -20.08
N ALA A 142 6.90 4.10 -19.68
CA ALA A 142 6.21 3.18 -20.58
C ALA A 142 4.70 3.43 -20.60
N GLU A 143 4.06 3.02 -21.69
CA GLU A 143 2.63 2.76 -21.72
C GLU A 143 2.44 1.29 -21.38
N PRO A 144 1.60 0.97 -20.38
CA PRO A 144 1.38 -0.41 -20.00
C PRO A 144 0.54 -1.14 -21.07
N PRO A 145 0.64 -2.47 -21.15
CA PRO A 145 -0.25 -3.27 -22.00
C PRO A 145 -1.72 -3.00 -21.68
N PRO A 146 -2.61 -3.15 -22.68
CA PRO A 146 -4.05 -2.90 -22.50
C PRO A 146 -4.69 -3.68 -21.34
N GLY A 147 -4.22 -4.90 -21.07
CA GLY A 147 -4.69 -5.71 -19.94
C GLY A 147 -4.46 -5.07 -18.58
N VAL A 148 -3.32 -4.39 -18.39
CA VAL A 148 -3.01 -3.65 -17.15
C VAL A 148 -3.97 -2.47 -16.99
N LEU A 149 -4.18 -1.68 -18.04
CA LEU A 149 -5.11 -0.55 -17.98
C LEU A 149 -6.55 -1.00 -17.73
N ALA A 150 -7.00 -2.07 -18.40
CA ALA A 150 -8.32 -2.63 -18.20
C ALA A 150 -8.54 -3.10 -16.75
N TYR A 151 -7.58 -3.80 -16.18
CA TYR A 151 -7.61 -4.20 -14.77
C TYR A 151 -7.71 -2.98 -13.84
N LEU A 152 -6.83 -2.01 -13.99
CA LEU A 152 -6.82 -0.82 -13.12
C LEU A 152 -8.12 0.00 -13.24
N HIS A 153 -8.67 0.16 -14.44
CA HIS A 153 -9.96 0.85 -14.64
C HIS A 153 -11.12 0.10 -13.97
N SER A 154 -11.14 -1.24 -13.99
CA SER A 154 -12.16 -2.02 -13.28
C SER A 154 -12.11 -1.78 -11.77
N ARG A 155 -10.92 -1.64 -11.20
CA ARG A 155 -10.75 -1.36 -9.75
C ARG A 155 -11.24 0.03 -9.35
N VAL A 156 -11.08 1.04 -10.21
CA VAL A 156 -11.64 2.40 -9.97
C VAL A 156 -13.17 2.35 -9.96
N ALA A 157 -13.79 1.61 -10.88
CA ALA A 157 -15.25 1.49 -10.98
C ALA A 157 -15.85 0.82 -9.74
N GLU A 158 -15.22 -0.25 -9.22
CA GLU A 158 -15.65 -0.94 -7.99
C GLU A 158 -15.61 0.01 -6.78
N THR A 159 -14.53 0.78 -6.64
CA THR A 159 -14.38 1.75 -5.53
C THR A 159 -15.47 2.83 -5.54
N GLN A 160 -15.93 3.25 -6.73
CA GLN A 160 -17.00 4.26 -6.86
C GLN A 160 -18.39 3.67 -6.54
N SER A 161 -18.64 2.40 -6.85
CA SER A 161 -19.91 1.73 -6.57
C SER A 161 -20.12 1.52 -5.06
N ASP A 162 -19.08 1.15 -4.33
CA ASP A 162 -19.15 0.93 -2.88
C ASP A 162 -19.38 2.25 -2.11
N GLY A 163 -18.88 3.38 -2.61
CA GLY A 163 -19.08 4.70 -2.02
C GLY A 163 -20.47 5.32 -2.25
N ALA A 164 -21.25 4.79 -3.21
CA ALA A 164 -22.58 5.30 -3.55
C ALA A 164 -23.73 4.65 -2.74
N SER A 165 -23.43 3.65 -1.92
CA SER A 165 -24.41 2.86 -1.15
C SER A 165 -24.40 3.17 0.36
N GLY A 166 -23.72 4.24 0.78
CA GLY A 166 -23.62 4.67 2.18
C GLY A 166 -24.46 5.90 2.52
#